data_42183cf5d59cca173cd014972f0c4994
#
_entry.id   42183cf5d59cca173cd014972f0c4994
#
_cell.length_a   1.000
_cell.length_b   1.000
_cell.length_c   1.000
_cell.angle_alpha   90.00
_cell.angle_beta   90.00
_cell.angle_gamma   90.00
#
_symmetry.space_group_name_H-M   'P 1'
#
loop_
_entity.id
_entity.type
_entity.pdbx_description
1 polymer ?
#
loop_
_entity_poly.entity_id
_entity_poly.type
_entity_poly.pdbx_seq_one_letter_code
_entity_poly.pdbx_strand_id
1 'polypeptide(L)'
;MRSVFNSTILLTFLISSCAYAQTTAISMRSISGGQFQMGSPMSEFERQKDETQHQVSLSAFEIAPYEVSQSLYEEVMGNNPSAHVGKNLPVENITWYDAIRFCNALSQKEGLEPAYVIEQDNGHIKVTWNREASGYRLPTESEWEYAARAGTTTPFNTGENISADQANYYGTYPYRDRPSQTYRGETVPIGSFSANAWGLYDMHGNVWEWCWDRYGPYPQDQISVDPQGSPSGQLRVNRGGGFNDFGKHLRSSYRAAQNPLNKSFNIGLRLARNAEQGE
;
A
#
# COMPACT_ATOMS: atom_id res chain seq x y z
N MET A 1 -20.31 -52.89 -64.19
CA MET A 1 -20.73 -52.38 -62.89
C MET A 1 -19.47 -51.81 -62.19
N ARG A 2 -19.33 -50.44 -62.14
CA ARG A 2 -18.23 -49.76 -61.43
C ARG A 2 -18.83 -49.18 -60.17
N SER A 3 -18.35 -49.66 -59.03
CA SER A 3 -18.69 -49.14 -57.70
C SER A 3 -17.86 -47.89 -57.41
N VAL A 4 -18.50 -46.75 -57.12
CA VAL A 4 -17.88 -45.50 -56.70
C VAL A 4 -17.93 -45.44 -55.18
N PHE A 5 -16.79 -45.52 -54.52
CA PHE A 5 -16.65 -45.26 -53.06
C PHE A 5 -16.55 -43.76 -52.83
N ASN A 6 -17.57 -43.17 -52.20
CA ASN A 6 -17.50 -41.82 -51.66
C ASN A 6 -16.82 -41.84 -50.29
N SER A 7 -15.63 -41.32 -50.16
CA SER A 7 -14.96 -41.06 -48.87
C SER A 7 -15.36 -39.69 -48.36
N THR A 8 -16.17 -39.65 -47.30
CA THR A 8 -16.48 -38.42 -46.56
C THR A 8 -15.36 -38.18 -45.54
N ILE A 9 -14.60 -37.12 -45.73
CA ILE A 9 -13.57 -36.66 -44.77
C ILE A 9 -14.28 -35.82 -43.71
N LEU A 10 -14.31 -36.31 -42.48
CA LEU A 10 -14.83 -35.58 -41.30
C LEU A 10 -13.71 -34.73 -40.74
N LEU A 11 -13.79 -33.42 -40.94
CA LEU A 11 -12.84 -32.45 -40.41
C LEU A 11 -13.27 -32.08 -38.98
N THR A 12 -12.61 -32.67 -37.99
CA THR A 12 -12.81 -32.33 -36.57
C THR A 12 -12.05 -31.06 -36.22
N PHE A 13 -12.77 -29.95 -35.99
CA PHE A 13 -12.20 -28.73 -35.41
C PHE A 13 -11.99 -28.93 -33.92
N LEU A 14 -10.74 -29.05 -33.49
CA LEU A 14 -10.35 -28.94 -32.08
C LEU A 14 -10.41 -27.43 -31.68
N ILE A 15 -11.48 -27.06 -31.00
CA ILE A 15 -11.57 -25.80 -30.33
C ILE A 15 -10.72 -25.90 -29.05
N SER A 16 -9.48 -25.37 -29.09
CA SER A 16 -8.68 -25.20 -27.90
C SER A 16 -9.31 -24.12 -27.05
N SER A 17 -10.06 -24.49 -26.01
CA SER A 17 -10.51 -23.58 -24.98
C SER A 17 -9.31 -23.20 -24.13
N CYS A 18 -8.75 -22.00 -24.41
CA CYS A 18 -7.82 -21.37 -23.51
C CYS A 18 -8.60 -21.02 -22.22
N ALA A 19 -8.44 -21.84 -21.20
CA ALA A 19 -8.98 -21.52 -19.87
C ALA A 19 -8.19 -20.32 -19.35
N TYR A 20 -8.76 -19.13 -19.49
CA TYR A 20 -8.31 -17.97 -18.69
C TYR A 20 -8.52 -18.34 -17.23
N ALA A 21 -7.44 -18.54 -16.51
CA ALA A 21 -7.50 -18.60 -15.05
C ALA A 21 -8.14 -17.28 -14.60
N GLN A 22 -9.32 -17.34 -14.02
CA GLN A 22 -9.93 -16.21 -13.35
C GLN A 22 -9.00 -15.83 -12.20
N THR A 23 -8.18 -14.79 -12.39
CA THR A 23 -7.54 -14.08 -11.29
C THR A 23 -8.66 -13.54 -10.42
N THR A 24 -8.71 -13.98 -9.17
CA THR A 24 -9.62 -13.40 -8.18
C THR A 24 -9.21 -11.93 -8.03
N ALA A 25 -10.05 -11.03 -8.52
CA ALA A 25 -9.81 -9.58 -8.39
C ALA A 25 -9.52 -9.25 -6.94
N ILE A 26 -8.52 -8.39 -6.71
CA ILE A 26 -8.14 -7.98 -5.36
C ILE A 26 -9.31 -7.21 -4.75
N SER A 27 -9.74 -7.64 -3.56
CA SER A 27 -10.76 -6.91 -2.82
C SER A 27 -10.21 -5.52 -2.44
N MET A 28 -10.89 -4.47 -2.87
CA MET A 28 -10.58 -3.10 -2.49
C MET A 28 -11.67 -2.55 -1.56
N ARG A 29 -11.32 -1.59 -0.72
CA ARG A 29 -12.27 -0.81 0.09
C ARG A 29 -12.48 0.54 -0.54
N SER A 30 -13.70 0.84 -0.91
CA SER A 30 -14.08 2.20 -1.36
C SER A 30 -14.10 3.14 -0.17
N ILE A 31 -13.30 4.19 -0.25
CA ILE A 31 -13.22 5.25 0.75
C ILE A 31 -13.86 6.49 0.18
N SER A 32 -14.92 6.96 0.83
CA SER A 32 -15.55 8.22 0.45
C SER A 32 -14.58 9.37 0.64
N GLY A 33 -14.57 10.28 -0.31
CA GLY A 33 -13.82 11.54 -0.17
C GLY A 33 -14.28 12.34 1.04
N GLY A 34 -13.44 13.23 1.52
CA GLY A 34 -13.77 14.05 2.69
C GLY A 34 -12.62 14.95 3.11
N GLN A 35 -12.83 15.69 4.19
CA GLN A 35 -11.83 16.55 4.78
C GLN A 35 -11.38 16.02 6.13
N PHE A 36 -10.10 16.15 6.43
CA PHE A 36 -9.54 15.78 7.73
C PHE A 36 -8.34 16.66 8.09
N GLN A 37 -7.97 16.62 9.36
CA GLN A 37 -6.75 17.22 9.87
C GLN A 37 -5.62 16.20 9.76
N MET A 38 -4.72 16.38 8.79
CA MET A 38 -3.52 15.58 8.62
C MET A 38 -2.41 16.09 9.53
N GLY A 39 -1.58 15.18 10.03
CA GLY A 39 -0.53 15.50 11.00
C GLY A 39 -1.02 15.39 12.45
N SER A 40 -0.24 15.94 13.39
CA SER A 40 -0.52 15.80 14.82
C SER A 40 -0.59 17.15 15.53
N PRO A 41 -1.49 17.29 16.55
CA PRO A 41 -1.54 18.51 17.36
C PRO A 41 -0.26 18.66 18.18
N MET A 42 0.07 19.89 18.57
CA MET A 42 1.28 20.21 19.36
C MET A 42 1.35 19.46 20.69
N SER A 43 0.20 19.02 21.21
CA SER A 43 0.08 18.27 22.46
C SER A 43 0.28 16.77 22.31
N GLU A 44 0.38 16.23 21.08
CA GLU A 44 0.52 14.79 20.88
C GLU A 44 1.90 14.34 21.41
N PHE A 45 1.88 13.30 22.23
CA PHE A 45 3.08 12.72 22.80
C PHE A 45 4.00 12.15 21.70
N GLU A 46 5.32 12.39 21.81
CA GLU A 46 6.33 11.97 20.82
C GLU A 46 6.12 12.51 19.40
N ARG A 47 5.37 13.62 19.28
CA ARG A 47 5.18 14.33 18.01
C ARG A 47 6.52 14.75 17.41
N GLN A 48 6.68 14.56 16.10
CA GLN A 48 7.83 15.03 15.35
C GLN A 48 7.56 16.42 14.75
N LYS A 49 8.64 17.16 14.44
CA LYS A 49 8.53 18.54 13.93
C LYS A 49 7.89 18.64 12.55
N ASP A 50 7.99 17.58 11.75
CA ASP A 50 7.49 17.47 10.38
C ASP A 50 6.03 16.99 10.28
N GLU A 51 5.38 16.73 11.41
CA GLU A 51 3.96 16.36 11.50
C GLU A 51 3.04 17.57 11.66
N THR A 52 3.37 18.69 11.00
CA THR A 52 2.57 19.92 11.14
C THR A 52 1.12 19.68 10.73
N GLN A 53 0.21 19.97 11.68
CA GLN A 53 -1.22 19.76 11.43
C GLN A 53 -1.75 20.75 10.40
N HIS A 54 -2.45 20.27 9.40
CA HIS A 54 -3.05 21.06 8.31
C HIS A 54 -4.29 20.37 7.77
N GLN A 55 -5.14 21.12 7.09
CA GLN A 55 -6.38 20.59 6.54
C GLN A 55 -6.15 20.01 5.14
N VAL A 56 -6.64 18.80 4.92
CA VAL A 56 -6.59 18.09 3.63
C VAL A 56 -8.01 17.75 3.20
N SER A 57 -8.28 17.91 1.91
CA SER A 57 -9.51 17.45 1.24
C SER A 57 -9.12 16.37 0.23
N LEU A 58 -9.75 15.20 0.31
CA LEU A 58 -9.52 14.08 -0.59
C LEU A 58 -10.75 13.75 -1.41
N SER A 59 -10.54 13.48 -2.67
CA SER A 59 -11.51 12.80 -3.52
C SER A 59 -11.70 11.35 -3.07
N ALA A 60 -12.76 10.69 -3.51
CA ALA A 60 -12.97 9.27 -3.26
C ALA A 60 -11.88 8.44 -3.92
N PHE A 61 -11.45 7.37 -3.25
CA PHE A 61 -10.44 6.43 -3.75
C PHE A 61 -10.73 5.02 -3.24
N GLU A 62 -10.02 4.05 -3.76
CA GLU A 62 -10.04 2.69 -3.24
C GLU A 62 -8.67 2.32 -2.68
N ILE A 63 -8.67 1.52 -1.62
CA ILE A 63 -7.46 1.05 -0.95
C ILE A 63 -7.60 -0.43 -0.58
N ALA A 64 -6.53 -1.20 -0.71
CA ALA A 64 -6.52 -2.60 -0.31
C ALA A 64 -6.67 -2.73 1.22
N PRO A 65 -7.51 -3.66 1.71
CA PRO A 65 -7.67 -3.87 3.15
C PRO A 65 -6.39 -4.34 3.83
N TYR A 66 -5.49 -4.98 3.11
CA TYR A 66 -4.25 -5.57 3.61
C TYR A 66 -3.03 -5.01 2.88
N GLU A 67 -1.88 -5.17 3.50
CA GLU A 67 -0.58 -5.10 2.81
C GLU A 67 -0.53 -6.14 1.68
N VAL A 68 0.32 -5.95 0.67
CA VAL A 68 0.51 -6.93 -0.40
C VAL A 68 1.20 -8.17 0.18
N SER A 69 0.56 -9.34 0.04
CA SER A 69 1.15 -10.61 0.49
C SER A 69 2.30 -11.08 -0.42
N GLN A 70 3.19 -11.89 0.14
CA GLN A 70 4.28 -12.50 -0.64
C GLN A 70 3.75 -13.40 -1.76
N SER A 71 2.66 -14.15 -1.52
CA SER A 71 2.05 -14.99 -2.56
C SER A 71 1.56 -14.17 -3.74
N LEU A 72 0.92 -13.03 -3.50
CA LEU A 72 0.46 -12.14 -4.57
C LEU A 72 1.64 -11.49 -5.31
N TYR A 73 2.65 -11.02 -4.55
CA TYR A 73 3.83 -10.42 -5.15
C TYR A 73 4.58 -11.42 -6.05
N GLU A 74 4.79 -12.64 -5.56
CA GLU A 74 5.46 -13.70 -6.31
C GLU A 74 4.65 -14.12 -7.56
N GLU A 75 3.33 -14.21 -7.46
CA GLU A 75 2.44 -14.50 -8.59
C GLU A 75 2.54 -13.47 -9.71
N VAL A 76 2.72 -12.20 -9.36
CA VAL A 76 2.79 -11.09 -10.32
C VAL A 76 4.20 -10.87 -10.85
N MET A 77 5.21 -10.92 -9.97
CA MET A 77 6.59 -10.56 -10.30
C MET A 77 7.50 -11.76 -10.61
N GLY A 78 7.03 -12.98 -10.33
CA GLY A 78 7.79 -14.22 -10.58
C GLY A 78 8.90 -14.52 -9.55
N ASN A 79 9.01 -13.70 -8.49
CA ASN A 79 10.00 -13.89 -7.42
C ASN A 79 9.52 -13.32 -6.09
N ASN A 80 10.07 -13.82 -4.99
CA ASN A 80 9.83 -13.29 -3.64
C ASN A 80 11.14 -12.75 -3.03
N PRO A 81 11.29 -11.43 -2.85
CA PRO A 81 12.50 -10.81 -2.31
C PRO A 81 12.58 -10.81 -0.77
N SER A 82 11.51 -11.24 -0.10
CA SER A 82 11.33 -11.07 1.36
C SER A 82 12.35 -11.86 2.17
N ALA A 83 12.79 -11.27 3.28
CA ALA A 83 13.69 -11.91 4.23
C ALA A 83 12.94 -12.88 5.15
N HIS A 84 11.73 -12.54 5.59
CA HIS A 84 10.85 -13.43 6.36
C HIS A 84 9.90 -14.13 5.39
N VAL A 85 10.07 -15.44 5.18
CA VAL A 85 9.37 -16.15 4.10
C VAL A 85 8.09 -16.82 4.60
N GLY A 86 6.97 -16.49 3.95
CA GLY A 86 5.66 -17.11 4.20
C GLY A 86 4.56 -16.56 3.32
N LYS A 87 3.76 -17.41 2.68
CA LYS A 87 2.77 -17.02 1.66
C LYS A 87 1.85 -15.87 2.07
N ASN A 88 1.40 -15.88 3.33
CA ASN A 88 0.46 -14.89 3.87
C ASN A 88 1.17 -13.75 4.63
N LEU A 89 2.49 -13.73 4.69
CA LEU A 89 3.25 -12.60 5.22
C LEU A 89 3.20 -11.44 4.22
N PRO A 90 3.33 -10.19 4.67
CA PRO A 90 3.51 -9.06 3.76
C PRO A 90 4.81 -9.22 2.97
N VAL A 91 4.81 -8.82 1.71
CA VAL A 91 6.07 -8.69 0.98
C VAL A 91 6.87 -7.55 1.58
N GLU A 92 8.17 -7.78 1.76
CA GLU A 92 9.12 -6.76 2.22
C GLU A 92 10.44 -6.87 1.43
N ASN A 93 11.41 -6.05 1.77
CA ASN A 93 12.71 -6.00 1.10
C ASN A 93 12.61 -5.59 -0.38
N ILE A 94 11.70 -4.68 -0.66
CA ILE A 94 11.44 -4.09 -1.97
C ILE A 94 11.81 -2.60 -1.99
N THR A 95 12.29 -2.13 -3.13
CA THR A 95 12.48 -0.70 -3.39
C THR A 95 11.15 -0.01 -3.72
N TRP A 96 11.10 1.31 -3.64
CA TRP A 96 9.95 2.08 -4.14
C TRP A 96 9.69 1.82 -5.63
N TYR A 97 10.75 1.65 -6.42
CA TYR A 97 10.60 1.32 -7.85
C TYR A 97 10.06 -0.10 -8.09
N ASP A 98 10.37 -1.06 -7.22
CA ASP A 98 9.78 -2.39 -7.29
C ASP A 98 8.29 -2.34 -6.97
N ALA A 99 7.88 -1.54 -5.99
CA ALA A 99 6.46 -1.30 -5.67
C ALA A 99 5.71 -0.66 -6.87
N ILE A 100 6.30 0.33 -7.55
CA ILE A 100 5.75 0.94 -8.78
C ILE A 100 5.61 -0.08 -9.91
N ARG A 101 6.63 -0.91 -10.14
CA ARG A 101 6.57 -1.96 -11.17
C ARG A 101 5.51 -3.01 -10.84
N PHE A 102 5.40 -3.39 -9.57
CA PHE A 102 4.38 -4.32 -9.12
C PHE A 102 2.97 -3.78 -9.40
N CYS A 103 2.68 -2.52 -9.06
CA CYS A 103 1.39 -1.88 -9.35
C CYS A 103 1.04 -1.95 -10.85
N ASN A 104 2.00 -1.62 -11.72
CA ASN A 104 1.79 -1.69 -13.16
C ASN A 104 1.59 -3.13 -13.68
N ALA A 105 2.42 -4.07 -13.21
CA ALA A 105 2.34 -5.46 -13.64
C ALA A 105 0.99 -6.10 -13.23
N LEU A 106 0.53 -5.81 -12.01
CA LEU A 106 -0.76 -6.26 -11.52
C LEU A 106 -1.90 -5.63 -12.33
N SER A 107 -1.83 -4.33 -12.61
CA SER A 107 -2.82 -3.64 -13.45
C SER A 107 -2.94 -4.28 -14.83
N GLN A 108 -1.81 -4.54 -15.50
CA GLN A 108 -1.79 -5.22 -16.79
C GLN A 108 -2.37 -6.63 -16.72
N LYS A 109 -2.04 -7.38 -15.65
CA LYS A 109 -2.55 -8.73 -15.45
C LYS A 109 -4.07 -8.76 -15.30
N GLU A 110 -4.67 -7.71 -14.72
CA GLU A 110 -6.12 -7.58 -14.54
C GLU A 110 -6.81 -6.78 -15.67
N GLY A 111 -6.07 -6.40 -16.72
CA GLY A 111 -6.63 -5.66 -17.86
C GLY A 111 -6.95 -4.21 -17.58
N LEU A 112 -6.36 -3.63 -16.51
CA LEU A 112 -6.49 -2.23 -16.14
C LEU A 112 -5.39 -1.38 -16.79
N GLU A 113 -5.65 -0.09 -16.98
CA GLU A 113 -4.64 0.85 -17.46
C GLU A 113 -3.59 1.11 -16.37
N PRO A 114 -2.28 0.83 -16.61
CA PRO A 114 -1.23 1.08 -15.63
C PRO A 114 -1.15 2.53 -15.19
N ALA A 115 -1.05 2.76 -13.88
CA ALA A 115 -1.01 4.10 -13.32
C ALA A 115 0.32 4.84 -13.55
N TYR A 116 1.40 4.13 -13.89
CA TYR A 116 2.72 4.75 -13.97
C TYR A 116 3.40 4.55 -15.33
N VAL A 117 3.93 5.64 -15.87
CA VAL A 117 4.88 5.61 -16.99
C VAL A 117 6.30 5.63 -16.40
N ILE A 118 7.08 4.61 -16.73
CA ILE A 118 8.45 4.44 -16.24
C ILE A 118 9.40 4.64 -17.42
N GLU A 119 10.13 5.74 -17.41
CA GLU A 119 11.17 6.06 -18.41
C GLU A 119 12.55 5.83 -17.79
N GLN A 120 13.43 5.19 -18.52
CA GLN A 120 14.81 5.00 -18.09
C GLN A 120 15.77 5.56 -19.16
N ASP A 121 16.55 6.54 -18.77
CA ASP A 121 17.58 7.14 -19.62
C ASP A 121 18.89 7.27 -18.85
N ASN A 122 19.98 6.76 -19.45
CA ASN A 122 21.35 6.86 -18.91
C ASN A 122 21.47 6.49 -17.41
N GLY A 123 20.69 5.47 -16.96
CA GLY A 123 20.67 5.02 -15.58
C GLY A 123 19.75 5.85 -14.64
N HIS A 124 19.13 6.90 -15.14
CA HIS A 124 18.13 7.66 -14.41
C HIS A 124 16.74 7.08 -14.66
N ILE A 125 16.00 6.82 -13.59
CA ILE A 125 14.61 6.36 -13.66
C ILE A 125 13.70 7.53 -13.33
N LYS A 126 12.85 7.90 -14.31
CA LYS A 126 11.79 8.87 -14.12
C LYS A 126 10.45 8.13 -14.10
N VAL A 127 9.63 8.40 -13.10
CA VAL A 127 8.28 7.86 -12.97
C VAL A 127 7.30 9.01 -13.03
N THR A 128 6.33 8.90 -13.92
CA THR A 128 5.21 9.83 -14.07
C THR A 128 3.91 9.08 -13.75
N TRP A 129 3.05 9.65 -12.93
CA TRP A 129 1.75 9.10 -12.61
C TRP A 129 0.67 9.65 -13.54
N ASN A 130 0.00 8.75 -14.26
CA ASN A 130 -1.25 9.05 -14.97
C ASN A 130 -2.41 8.97 -13.96
N ARG A 131 -2.94 10.12 -13.57
CA ARG A 131 -3.99 10.24 -12.54
C ARG A 131 -5.36 9.74 -13.00
N GLU A 132 -5.57 9.62 -14.30
CA GLU A 132 -6.84 9.15 -14.88
C GLU A 132 -6.86 7.61 -15.04
N ALA A 133 -5.71 6.95 -14.90
CA ALA A 133 -5.60 5.51 -15.07
C ALA A 133 -6.44 4.74 -14.04
N SER A 134 -7.06 3.65 -14.49
CA SER A 134 -7.89 2.76 -13.66
C SER A 134 -7.08 1.77 -12.83
N GLY A 135 -5.78 1.65 -13.10
CA GLY A 135 -4.92 0.62 -12.51
C GLY A 135 -4.49 0.92 -11.07
N TYR A 136 -3.84 -0.07 -10.50
CA TYR A 136 -3.30 0.00 -9.15
C TYR A 136 -2.14 0.98 -9.05
N ARG A 137 -2.04 1.61 -7.88
CA ARG A 137 -1.00 2.56 -7.52
C ARG A 137 -0.65 2.46 -6.03
N LEU A 138 0.38 3.14 -5.61
CA LEU A 138 0.60 3.42 -4.21
C LEU A 138 -0.41 4.46 -3.70
N PRO A 139 -0.82 4.41 -2.45
CA PRO A 139 -1.56 5.51 -1.85
C PRO A 139 -0.67 6.76 -1.81
N THR A 140 -1.27 7.95 -1.87
CA THR A 140 -0.59 9.15 -1.42
C THR A 140 -0.44 9.12 0.10
N GLU A 141 0.48 9.91 0.63
CA GLU A 141 0.68 10.01 2.08
C GLU A 141 -0.60 10.43 2.81
N SER A 142 -1.35 11.34 2.21
CA SER A 142 -2.62 11.83 2.77
C SER A 142 -3.74 10.80 2.68
N GLU A 143 -3.85 10.05 1.59
CA GLU A 143 -4.79 8.93 1.48
C GLU A 143 -4.48 7.86 2.53
N TRP A 144 -3.18 7.55 2.71
CA TRP A 144 -2.75 6.58 3.70
C TRP A 144 -3.14 7.01 5.13
N GLU A 145 -2.84 8.26 5.53
CA GLU A 145 -3.16 8.76 6.88
C GLU A 145 -4.67 8.85 7.11
N TYR A 146 -5.42 9.30 6.11
CA TYR A 146 -6.88 9.34 6.16
C TYR A 146 -7.49 7.94 6.38
N ALA A 147 -6.99 6.97 5.63
CA ALA A 147 -7.37 5.57 5.73
C ALA A 147 -6.96 4.94 7.08
N ALA A 148 -5.76 5.24 7.57
CA ALA A 148 -5.28 4.77 8.87
C ALA A 148 -6.14 5.30 10.02
N ARG A 149 -6.48 6.58 9.99
CA ARG A 149 -7.34 7.21 11.00
C ARG A 149 -8.76 6.67 10.98
N ALA A 150 -9.32 6.38 9.84
CA ALA A 150 -10.70 5.91 9.69
C ALA A 150 -11.71 6.72 10.54
N GLY A 151 -11.58 8.06 10.51
CA GLY A 151 -12.43 9.01 11.25
C GLY A 151 -11.93 9.36 12.65
N THR A 152 -10.86 8.75 13.17
CA THR A 152 -10.30 9.12 14.48
C THR A 152 -9.34 10.31 14.39
N THR A 153 -9.15 11.02 15.51
CA THR A 153 -8.17 12.10 15.66
C THR A 153 -7.07 11.76 16.64
N THR A 154 -7.13 10.57 17.23
CA THR A 154 -6.17 10.04 18.19
C THR A 154 -4.86 9.58 17.51
N PRO A 155 -3.77 9.35 18.25
CA PRO A 155 -2.51 8.86 17.68
C PRO A 155 -2.66 7.56 16.88
N PHE A 156 -3.57 6.69 17.28
CA PHE A 156 -3.87 5.41 16.62
C PHE A 156 -5.37 5.29 16.34
N ASN A 157 -5.76 4.47 15.39
CA ASN A 157 -7.18 4.16 15.18
C ASN A 157 -7.83 3.44 16.38
N THR A 158 -7.01 2.84 17.23
CA THR A 158 -7.40 2.18 18.49
C THR A 158 -7.52 3.14 19.67
N GLY A 159 -7.24 4.44 19.48
CA GLY A 159 -7.32 5.48 20.50
C GLY A 159 -5.95 6.07 20.89
N GLU A 160 -5.79 6.43 22.17
CA GLU A 160 -4.61 7.11 22.71
C GLU A 160 -3.36 6.23 22.81
N ASN A 161 -3.52 4.91 22.70
CA ASN A 161 -2.46 3.93 22.84
C ASN A 161 -2.68 2.75 21.90
N ILE A 162 -1.60 1.98 21.71
CA ILE A 162 -1.62 0.72 20.97
C ILE A 162 -0.94 -0.38 21.81
N SER A 163 -1.36 -1.63 21.64
CA SER A 163 -0.79 -2.79 22.31
C SER A 163 -0.30 -3.85 21.31
N ALA A 164 0.53 -4.77 21.77
CA ALA A 164 1.00 -5.90 20.98
C ALA A 164 -0.11 -6.89 20.59
N ASP A 165 -1.30 -6.79 21.19
CA ASP A 165 -2.50 -7.53 20.79
C ASP A 165 -3.29 -6.83 19.68
N GLN A 166 -2.92 -5.60 19.34
CA GLN A 166 -3.56 -4.77 18.32
C GLN A 166 -2.67 -4.52 17.11
N ALA A 167 -1.34 -4.71 17.26
CA ALA A 167 -0.36 -4.47 16.21
C ALA A 167 0.90 -5.31 16.40
N ASN A 168 1.65 -5.51 15.32
CA ASN A 168 2.97 -6.13 15.34
C ASN A 168 4.05 -5.06 15.34
N TYR A 169 4.75 -4.88 16.46
CA TYR A 169 5.80 -3.90 16.64
C TYR A 169 6.79 -4.32 17.72
N TYR A 170 7.80 -3.52 18.00
CA TYR A 170 8.74 -3.79 19.09
C TYR A 170 8.08 -3.49 20.45
N GLY A 171 7.16 -4.38 20.85
CA GLY A 171 6.31 -4.21 22.03
C GLY A 171 7.04 -4.00 23.35
N THR A 172 8.35 -4.30 23.41
CA THR A 172 9.21 -3.99 24.55
C THR A 172 9.37 -2.48 24.79
N TYR A 173 9.13 -1.67 23.72
CA TYR A 173 9.15 -0.21 23.76
C TYR A 173 7.78 0.36 23.33
N PRO A 174 6.76 0.21 24.21
CA PRO A 174 5.41 0.65 23.93
C PRO A 174 5.32 2.17 23.86
N TYR A 175 4.21 2.65 23.35
CA TYR A 175 3.89 4.08 23.34
C TYR A 175 3.44 4.53 24.74
N ARG A 176 3.93 5.69 25.20
CA ARG A 176 3.67 6.25 26.54
C ARG A 176 4.09 5.30 27.67
N ASP A 177 3.53 5.51 28.86
CA ASP A 177 3.83 4.78 30.10
C ASP A 177 3.08 3.42 30.16
N ARG A 178 3.23 2.60 29.12
CA ARG A 178 2.68 1.24 29.11
C ARG A 178 3.73 0.22 29.56
N PRO A 179 3.32 -0.88 30.19
CA PRO A 179 4.22 -1.99 30.47
C PRO A 179 4.82 -2.54 29.17
N SER A 180 6.04 -3.05 29.26
CA SER A 180 6.68 -3.82 28.19
C SER A 180 5.77 -4.99 27.77
N GLN A 181 5.68 -5.21 26.47
CA GLN A 181 4.79 -6.19 25.84
C GLN A 181 5.58 -7.13 24.93
N THR A 182 4.89 -8.07 24.31
CA THR A 182 5.49 -9.06 23.42
C THR A 182 6.16 -8.38 22.22
N TYR A 183 7.38 -8.79 21.91
CA TYR A 183 8.07 -8.54 20.65
C TYR A 183 8.17 -9.85 19.87
N ARG A 184 7.61 -9.90 18.67
CA ARG A 184 7.58 -11.11 17.85
C ARG A 184 8.86 -11.34 17.06
N GLY A 185 9.58 -10.24 16.73
CA GLY A 185 10.89 -10.29 16.07
C GLY A 185 10.84 -10.52 14.56
N GLU A 186 9.65 -10.70 13.99
CA GLU A 186 9.42 -10.96 12.57
C GLU A 186 8.04 -10.44 12.13
N THR A 187 7.78 -10.41 10.82
CA THR A 187 6.46 -10.10 10.28
C THR A 187 5.44 -11.18 10.64
N VAL A 188 4.18 -10.82 10.72
CA VAL A 188 3.06 -11.76 10.92
C VAL A 188 2.15 -11.78 9.69
N PRO A 189 1.31 -12.82 9.51
CA PRO A 189 0.36 -12.86 8.41
C PRO A 189 -0.50 -11.60 8.34
N ILE A 190 -0.72 -11.09 7.13
CA ILE A 190 -1.59 -9.94 6.91
C ILE A 190 -2.97 -10.21 7.51
N GLY A 191 -3.59 -9.18 8.13
CA GLY A 191 -4.90 -9.32 8.77
C GLY A 191 -4.87 -10.08 10.11
N SER A 192 -3.72 -10.19 10.76
CA SER A 192 -3.59 -10.86 12.08
C SER A 192 -4.27 -10.12 13.22
N PHE A 193 -4.57 -8.84 13.05
CA PHE A 193 -5.20 -7.99 14.07
C PHE A 193 -6.57 -7.48 13.61
N SER A 194 -7.30 -6.83 14.51
CA SER A 194 -8.60 -6.26 14.17
C SER A 194 -8.48 -5.10 13.19
N ALA A 195 -9.39 -5.04 12.22
CA ALA A 195 -9.47 -3.92 11.29
C ALA A 195 -9.89 -2.63 12.00
N ASN A 196 -9.52 -1.50 11.40
CA ASN A 196 -10.09 -0.20 11.78
C ASN A 196 -11.56 -0.08 11.33
N ALA A 197 -12.21 1.06 11.63
CA ALA A 197 -13.62 1.29 11.34
C ALA A 197 -13.98 1.22 9.84
N TRP A 198 -12.99 1.35 8.93
CA TRP A 198 -13.17 1.24 7.48
C TRP A 198 -12.78 -0.12 6.91
N GLY A 199 -12.50 -1.09 7.78
CA GLY A 199 -12.17 -2.45 7.37
C GLY A 199 -10.74 -2.62 6.85
N LEU A 200 -9.81 -1.77 7.30
CA LEU A 200 -8.39 -1.83 6.93
C LEU A 200 -7.57 -2.41 8.09
N TYR A 201 -6.72 -3.34 7.76
CA TYR A 201 -5.88 -4.09 8.69
C TYR A 201 -4.44 -3.60 8.65
N ASP A 202 -3.72 -3.81 9.72
CA ASP A 202 -2.27 -3.61 9.85
C ASP A 202 -1.79 -2.18 9.50
N MET A 203 -2.68 -1.17 9.68
CA MET A 203 -2.34 0.25 9.47
C MET A 203 -1.33 0.77 10.50
N HIS A 204 -1.02 -0.02 11.52
CA HIS A 204 -0.08 0.26 12.60
C HIS A 204 0.84 -0.94 12.80
N GLY A 205 2.09 -0.88 12.35
CA GLY A 205 3.08 -1.93 12.52
C GLY A 205 3.14 -2.92 11.35
N ASN A 206 3.70 -4.09 11.59
CA ASN A 206 4.02 -5.16 10.67
C ASN A 206 5.11 -4.75 9.66
N VAL A 207 4.79 -4.06 8.58
CA VAL A 207 5.79 -3.44 7.70
C VAL A 207 5.47 -1.97 7.43
N TRP A 208 6.49 -1.16 7.25
CA TRP A 208 6.34 0.15 6.64
C TRP A 208 5.74 0.02 5.25
N GLU A 209 4.92 0.98 4.85
CA GLU A 209 4.27 0.99 3.55
C GLU A 209 4.76 2.16 2.71
N TRP A 210 5.32 1.89 1.52
CA TRP A 210 5.69 2.92 0.57
C TRP A 210 4.48 3.73 0.14
N CYS A 211 4.62 5.07 0.16
CA CYS A 211 3.67 6.00 -0.46
C CYS A 211 4.22 6.59 -1.76
N TRP A 212 3.33 7.16 -2.57
CA TRP A 212 3.72 7.85 -3.80
C TRP A 212 4.61 9.06 -3.53
N ASP A 213 4.36 9.79 -2.46
CA ASP A 213 4.84 11.14 -2.19
C ASP A 213 6.36 11.24 -2.07
N ARG A 214 6.91 12.35 -2.57
CA ARG A 214 8.23 12.81 -2.14
C ARG A 214 8.11 13.45 -0.77
N TYR A 215 9.05 13.10 0.10
CA TYR A 215 9.12 13.68 1.42
C TYR A 215 9.54 15.15 1.38
N GLY A 216 8.83 15.97 2.12
CA GLY A 216 9.10 17.40 2.31
C GLY A 216 8.16 18.00 3.35
N PRO A 217 8.28 19.30 3.65
CA PRO A 217 7.39 19.99 4.56
C PRO A 217 5.95 20.00 4.03
N TYR A 218 4.99 19.93 4.93
CA TYR A 218 3.59 20.13 4.59
C TYR A 218 3.29 21.59 4.27
N PRO A 219 2.36 21.88 3.33
CA PRO A 219 1.84 23.23 3.11
C PRO A 219 1.19 23.76 4.38
N GLN A 220 1.38 25.09 4.67
CA GLN A 220 0.93 25.70 5.93
C GLN A 220 -0.34 26.56 5.79
N ASP A 221 -0.58 27.13 4.60
CA ASP A 221 -1.41 28.33 4.49
C ASP A 221 -2.75 28.12 3.75
N GLN A 222 -3.07 26.89 3.35
CA GLN A 222 -4.30 26.58 2.61
C GLN A 222 -4.72 25.12 2.75
N ILE A 223 -5.98 24.84 2.43
CA ILE A 223 -6.47 23.47 2.32
C ILE A 223 -5.76 22.80 1.14
N SER A 224 -5.09 21.69 1.42
CA SER A 224 -4.48 20.85 0.37
C SER A 224 -5.53 19.93 -0.23
N VAL A 225 -5.77 20.03 -1.54
CA VAL A 225 -6.72 19.17 -2.25
C VAL A 225 -5.94 18.09 -3.00
N ASP A 226 -6.24 16.83 -2.73
CA ASP A 226 -5.58 15.64 -3.31
C ASP A 226 -4.05 15.80 -3.43
N PRO A 227 -3.36 16.10 -2.30
CA PRO A 227 -1.93 16.38 -2.34
C PRO A 227 -1.13 15.14 -2.74
N GLN A 228 -0.01 15.35 -3.44
CA GLN A 228 0.89 14.32 -3.96
C GLN A 228 2.31 14.44 -3.40
N GLY A 229 2.44 15.07 -2.25
CA GLY A 229 3.71 15.31 -1.60
C GLY A 229 4.47 16.53 -2.13
N SER A 230 5.73 16.63 -1.74
CA SER A 230 6.60 17.74 -2.13
C SER A 230 6.89 17.71 -3.63
N PRO A 231 6.87 18.86 -4.32
CA PRO A 231 7.25 18.94 -5.74
C PRO A 231 8.74 18.62 -5.97
N SER A 232 9.56 18.67 -4.94
CA SER A 232 10.99 18.42 -4.98
C SER A 232 11.43 17.47 -3.85
N GLY A 233 12.63 16.93 -3.96
CA GLY A 233 13.19 16.01 -2.98
C GLY A 233 13.53 14.65 -3.60
N GLN A 234 14.42 13.94 -2.92
CA GLN A 234 14.93 12.64 -3.39
C GLN A 234 14.35 11.46 -2.59
N LEU A 235 13.83 11.71 -1.40
CA LEU A 235 13.29 10.67 -0.53
C LEU A 235 11.81 10.44 -0.82
N ARG A 236 11.37 9.20 -0.65
CA ARG A 236 9.96 8.79 -0.71
C ARG A 236 9.43 8.51 0.69
N VAL A 237 8.18 8.89 0.90
CA VAL A 237 7.49 8.67 2.17
C VAL A 237 7.17 7.19 2.36
N ASN A 238 7.28 6.73 3.60
CA ASN A 238 6.74 5.48 4.08
C ASN A 238 6.04 5.68 5.43
N ARG A 239 5.01 4.91 5.69
CA ARG A 239 4.07 5.09 6.78
C ARG A 239 3.80 3.77 7.53
N GLY A 240 3.24 3.85 8.73
CA GLY A 240 2.71 2.72 9.50
C GLY A 240 3.63 2.17 10.57
N GLY A 241 4.94 2.27 10.41
CA GLY A 241 5.91 1.56 11.26
C GLY A 241 6.06 0.09 10.88
N GLY A 242 7.10 -0.55 11.33
CA GLY A 242 7.36 -1.97 11.11
C GLY A 242 7.39 -2.77 12.41
N PHE A 243 7.44 -4.10 12.29
CA PHE A 243 7.45 -5.05 13.43
C PHE A 243 8.58 -4.81 14.43
N ASN A 244 9.66 -4.19 14.01
CA ASN A 244 10.85 -3.89 14.82
C ASN A 244 10.97 -2.40 15.22
N ASP A 245 9.90 -1.63 15.06
CA ASP A 245 9.85 -0.22 15.42
C ASP A 245 9.20 0.02 16.79
N PHE A 246 9.51 1.15 17.41
CA PHE A 246 8.93 1.56 18.70
C PHE A 246 7.49 2.03 18.52
N GLY A 247 6.67 1.91 19.53
CA GLY A 247 5.26 2.28 19.49
C GLY A 247 4.98 3.69 18.95
N LYS A 248 5.88 4.67 19.17
CA LYS A 248 5.75 6.03 18.62
C LYS A 248 5.77 6.12 17.09
N HIS A 249 6.45 5.17 16.42
CA HIS A 249 6.57 5.15 14.97
C HIS A 249 5.30 4.63 14.28
N LEU A 250 4.41 4.00 15.05
CA LEU A 250 3.17 3.45 14.54
C LEU A 250 2.03 4.48 14.51
N ARG A 251 2.22 5.70 15.06
CA ARG A 251 1.15 6.71 15.07
C ARG A 251 0.68 7.04 13.66
N SER A 252 -0.61 7.30 13.51
CA SER A 252 -1.20 7.68 12.22
C SER A 252 -0.48 8.85 11.56
N SER A 253 -0.01 9.81 12.36
CA SER A 253 0.69 11.01 11.91
C SER A 253 2.20 10.83 11.67
N TYR A 254 2.80 9.72 12.19
CA TYR A 254 4.24 9.55 12.09
C TYR A 254 4.69 9.35 10.65
N ARG A 255 5.69 10.11 10.25
CA ARG A 255 6.25 10.11 8.90
C ARG A 255 7.66 9.54 8.91
N ALA A 256 7.94 8.67 7.96
CA ALA A 256 9.32 8.29 7.65
C ALA A 256 9.59 8.48 6.16
N ALA A 257 10.85 8.53 5.81
CA ALA A 257 11.25 8.69 4.41
C ALA A 257 12.57 7.99 4.13
N GLN A 258 12.66 7.39 2.96
CA GLN A 258 13.87 6.72 2.52
C GLN A 258 14.18 7.00 1.06
N ASN A 259 15.45 6.74 0.69
CA ASN A 259 15.86 6.75 -0.71
C ASN A 259 15.04 5.69 -1.49
N PRO A 260 14.45 6.03 -2.65
CA PRO A 260 13.63 5.10 -3.43
C PRO A 260 14.37 3.85 -3.95
N LEU A 261 15.70 3.83 -3.88
CA LEU A 261 16.54 2.68 -4.20
C LEU A 261 16.82 1.77 -3.00
N ASN A 262 16.53 2.24 -1.78
CA ASN A 262 16.71 1.42 -0.59
C ASN A 262 15.60 0.37 -0.49
N LYS A 263 15.96 -0.75 0.09
CA LYS A 263 15.05 -1.82 0.50
C LYS A 263 15.39 -2.25 1.92
N SER A 264 14.40 -2.71 2.65
CA SER A 264 14.55 -3.17 4.03
C SER A 264 13.58 -4.30 4.33
N PHE A 265 14.00 -5.20 5.18
CA PHE A 265 13.23 -6.37 5.66
C PHE A 265 11.96 -6.00 6.46
N ASN A 266 11.68 -4.73 6.61
CA ASN A 266 10.49 -4.18 7.28
C ASN A 266 9.75 -3.14 6.44
N ILE A 267 9.98 -3.08 5.10
CA ILE A 267 9.30 -2.16 4.19
C ILE A 267 8.64 -2.92 3.05
N GLY A 268 7.34 -2.79 2.94
CA GLY A 268 6.47 -3.33 1.91
C GLY A 268 5.61 -2.26 1.25
N LEU A 269 4.40 -2.64 0.82
CA LEU A 269 3.46 -1.75 0.17
C LEU A 269 2.01 -2.18 0.42
N ARG A 270 1.11 -1.22 0.26
CA ARG A 270 -0.34 -1.40 0.14
C ARG A 270 -0.81 -0.80 -1.17
N LEU A 271 -1.84 -1.39 -1.79
CA LEU A 271 -2.40 -0.90 -3.03
C LEU A 271 -3.48 0.15 -2.80
N ALA A 272 -3.52 1.13 -3.69
CA ALA A 272 -4.65 2.02 -3.89
C ALA A 272 -5.04 2.04 -5.38
N ARG A 273 -6.17 2.59 -5.71
CA ARG A 273 -6.56 2.98 -7.07
C ARG A 273 -7.59 4.11 -7.02
N ASN A 274 -7.84 4.73 -8.13
CA ASN A 274 -8.91 5.72 -8.22
C ASN A 274 -10.27 5.03 -8.00
N ALA A 275 -11.21 5.71 -7.36
CA ALA A 275 -12.57 5.23 -7.31
C ALA A 275 -13.15 5.11 -8.72
N GLU A 276 -13.91 4.05 -8.98
CA GLU A 276 -14.67 3.97 -10.23
C GLU A 276 -15.59 5.18 -10.33
N GLN A 277 -15.48 5.93 -11.43
CA GLN A 277 -16.43 7.00 -11.68
C GLN A 277 -17.77 6.34 -11.95
N GLY A 278 -18.71 6.48 -11.02
CA GLY A 278 -20.07 6.03 -11.25
C GLY A 278 -20.65 6.71 -12.49
N GLU A 279 -21.21 5.92 -13.39
CA GLU A 279 -21.98 6.40 -14.53
C GLU A 279 -23.18 7.25 -14.10
#